data_0c1739cfb499d64067ac0b2264266077
#
_entry.id   0c1739cfb499d64067ac0b2264266077
#
_cell.length_a   1.000
_cell.length_b   1.000
_cell.length_c   1.000
_cell.angle_alpha   90.00
_cell.angle_beta   90.00
_cell.angle_gamma   90.00
#
_symmetry.space_group_name_H-M   'P 1'
#
loop_
_entity.id
_entity.type
_entity.pdbx_description
1 polymer ?
#
loop_
_entity_poly.entity_id
_entity_poly.type
_entity_poly.pdbx_seq_one_letter_code
_entity_poly.pdbx_strand_id
1 'polypeptide(L)'
;IPCEVIIGGDNFHSSIQPPSFFREWSMDFYKQFSQIVHEHGKKLTLHVDGWLRGAVTYVLEAGADGVDAITPSPMGDLTPAEIRAEAGDQLILSGGVAPNLWYEDVPMEVFRQACIDWVELSKQSTALIAAAGDQVPPGAEESRIDVYREVVEEYGYY
;
A
#
# COMPACT_ATOMS: atom_id res chain seq x y z
N ILE A 1 -15.84 18.20 2.24
CA ILE A 1 -14.73 17.93 3.17
C ILE A 1 -13.45 18.42 2.51
N PRO A 2 -12.61 19.23 3.19
CA PRO A 2 -11.35 19.72 2.64
C PRO A 2 -10.27 18.63 2.73
N CYS A 3 -10.35 17.61 1.86
CA CYS A 3 -9.31 16.60 1.68
C CYS A 3 -9.10 16.35 0.19
N GLU A 4 -7.90 16.00 -0.21
CA GLU A 4 -7.54 15.71 -1.60
C GLU A 4 -7.65 14.21 -1.90
N VAL A 5 -7.40 13.37 -0.89
CA VAL A 5 -7.45 11.92 -0.99
C VAL A 5 -8.53 11.35 -0.09
N ILE A 6 -9.29 10.43 -0.61
CA ILE A 6 -10.28 9.64 0.12
C ILE A 6 -9.78 8.20 0.16
N ILE A 7 -9.76 7.61 1.35
CA ILE A 7 -9.49 6.19 1.52
C ILE A 7 -10.84 5.49 1.64
N GLY A 8 -11.07 4.56 0.74
CA GLY A 8 -12.22 3.67 0.76
C GLY A 8 -11.77 2.23 0.85
N GLY A 9 -12.63 1.36 1.32
CA GLY A 9 -12.31 -0.04 1.26
C GLY A 9 -12.89 -0.89 2.37
N ASP A 10 -12.83 -2.19 2.15
CA ASP A 10 -13.44 -3.24 2.94
C ASP A 10 -12.39 -4.30 3.34
N ASN A 11 -11.16 -3.92 3.60
CA ASN A 11 -10.07 -4.85 3.91
C ASN A 11 -9.96 -5.96 2.86
N PHE A 12 -9.76 -5.59 1.59
CA PHE A 12 -9.58 -6.58 0.54
C PHE A 12 -8.35 -7.46 0.81
N HIS A 13 -8.59 -8.75 0.82
CA HIS A 13 -7.56 -9.75 1.01
C HIS A 13 -7.81 -10.88 0.00
N SER A 14 -6.88 -11.11 -0.91
CA SER A 14 -7.12 -12.00 -2.06
C SER A 14 -7.51 -13.45 -1.67
N SER A 15 -7.13 -13.92 -0.48
CA SER A 15 -7.54 -15.25 0.02
C SER A 15 -8.95 -15.28 0.64
N ILE A 16 -9.51 -14.12 1.02
CA ILE A 16 -10.84 -14.01 1.64
C ILE A 16 -11.86 -13.51 0.61
N GLN A 17 -11.47 -12.52 -0.15
CA GLN A 17 -12.24 -11.98 -1.27
C GLN A 17 -11.49 -12.25 -2.57
N PRO A 18 -11.61 -13.47 -3.13
CA PRO A 18 -10.89 -13.80 -4.35
C PRO A 18 -11.34 -12.90 -5.51
N PRO A 19 -10.51 -12.83 -6.52
CA PRO A 19 -10.74 -12.03 -7.73
C PRO A 19 -12.14 -12.09 -8.31
N SER A 20 -12.70 -13.27 -8.40
CA SER A 20 -14.06 -13.49 -8.91
C SER A 20 -15.12 -12.83 -8.04
N PHE A 21 -14.96 -12.89 -6.71
CA PHE A 21 -15.89 -12.26 -5.77
C PHE A 21 -15.87 -10.74 -5.92
N PHE A 22 -14.66 -10.13 -5.99
CA PHE A 22 -14.55 -8.69 -6.18
C PHE A 22 -15.22 -8.23 -7.48
N ARG A 23 -15.00 -8.94 -8.59
CA ARG A 23 -15.62 -8.61 -9.88
C ARG A 23 -17.12 -8.73 -9.87
N GLU A 24 -17.65 -9.73 -9.20
CA GLU A 24 -19.09 -10.01 -9.18
C GLU A 24 -19.85 -9.07 -8.24
N TRP A 25 -19.28 -8.71 -7.09
CA TRP A 25 -20.02 -8.05 -6.02
C TRP A 25 -19.55 -6.63 -5.71
N SER A 26 -18.29 -6.31 -5.93
CA SER A 26 -17.71 -5.03 -5.49
C SER A 26 -17.33 -4.09 -6.64
N MET A 27 -16.98 -4.63 -7.81
CA MET A 27 -16.42 -3.86 -8.92
C MET A 27 -17.31 -2.68 -9.35
N ASP A 28 -18.60 -2.90 -9.54
CA ASP A 28 -19.51 -1.85 -10.00
C ASP A 28 -19.67 -0.73 -8.97
N PHE A 29 -19.69 -1.09 -7.68
CA PHE A 29 -19.72 -0.11 -6.60
C PHE A 29 -18.46 0.76 -6.63
N TYR A 30 -17.28 0.15 -6.70
CA TYR A 30 -16.02 0.91 -6.70
C TYR A 30 -15.79 1.73 -7.95
N LYS A 31 -16.26 1.29 -9.13
CA LYS A 31 -16.27 2.11 -10.34
C LYS A 31 -17.10 3.38 -10.19
N GLN A 32 -18.30 3.24 -9.64
CA GLN A 32 -19.17 4.40 -9.36
C GLN A 32 -18.56 5.31 -8.30
N PHE A 33 -17.98 4.73 -7.25
CA PHE A 33 -17.33 5.49 -6.20
C PHE A 33 -16.12 6.27 -6.73
N SER A 34 -15.25 5.64 -7.52
CA SER A 34 -14.12 6.31 -8.18
C SER A 34 -14.60 7.47 -9.04
N GLN A 35 -15.64 7.27 -9.85
CA GLN A 35 -16.20 8.32 -10.68
C GLN A 35 -16.68 9.51 -9.85
N ILE A 36 -17.46 9.29 -8.79
CA ILE A 36 -17.97 10.36 -7.92
C ILE A 36 -16.81 11.13 -7.27
N VAL A 37 -15.78 10.43 -6.80
CA VAL A 37 -14.61 11.05 -6.18
C VAL A 37 -13.87 11.93 -7.20
N HIS A 38 -13.67 11.44 -8.43
CA HIS A 38 -13.01 12.18 -9.50
C HIS A 38 -13.82 13.40 -9.98
N GLU A 39 -15.15 13.31 -10.05
CA GLU A 39 -16.02 14.46 -10.37
C GLU A 39 -15.89 15.61 -9.37
N HIS A 40 -15.42 15.31 -8.15
CA HIS A 40 -15.13 16.32 -7.13
C HIS A 40 -13.64 16.73 -7.08
N GLY A 41 -12.86 16.37 -8.08
CA GLY A 41 -11.43 16.69 -8.20
C GLY A 41 -10.55 16.03 -7.14
N LYS A 42 -10.97 14.89 -6.59
CA LYS A 42 -10.28 14.16 -5.53
C LYS A 42 -9.68 12.84 -6.05
N LYS A 43 -8.82 12.24 -5.24
CA LYS A 43 -8.21 10.94 -5.48
C LYS A 43 -8.81 9.88 -4.56
N LEU A 44 -8.95 8.66 -5.07
CA LEU A 44 -9.42 7.51 -4.31
C LEU A 44 -8.30 6.49 -4.15
N THR A 45 -7.97 6.14 -2.91
CA THR A 45 -7.18 4.96 -2.60
C THR A 45 -8.07 3.89 -1.98
N LEU A 46 -7.85 2.63 -2.32
CA LEU A 46 -8.58 1.52 -1.71
C LEU A 46 -7.69 0.81 -0.70
N HIS A 47 -8.26 0.56 0.48
CA HIS A 47 -7.60 -0.19 1.53
C HIS A 47 -7.59 -1.68 1.18
N VAL A 48 -6.39 -2.23 0.97
CA VAL A 48 -6.19 -3.65 0.65
C VAL A 48 -5.22 -4.23 1.66
N ASP A 49 -5.70 -5.17 2.45
CA ASP A 49 -4.95 -5.77 3.55
C ASP A 49 -4.46 -7.18 3.21
N GLY A 50 -3.31 -7.57 3.73
CA GLY A 50 -2.78 -8.93 3.65
C GLY A 50 -2.30 -9.35 2.25
N TRP A 51 -2.94 -10.37 1.65
CA TRP A 51 -2.51 -10.93 0.38
C TRP A 51 -3.01 -10.12 -0.81
N LEU A 52 -2.06 -9.68 -1.65
CA LEU A 52 -2.27 -8.67 -2.70
C LEU A 52 -2.31 -9.26 -4.11
N ARG A 53 -1.82 -10.50 -4.31
CA ARG A 53 -1.70 -11.09 -5.65
C ARG A 53 -3.02 -11.09 -6.40
N GLY A 54 -3.04 -10.37 -7.50
CA GLY A 54 -4.22 -10.12 -8.32
C GLY A 54 -5.19 -9.07 -7.74
N ALA A 55 -5.08 -8.66 -6.47
CA ALA A 55 -5.94 -7.63 -5.90
C ALA A 55 -5.61 -6.24 -6.46
N VAL A 56 -4.34 -5.93 -6.66
CA VAL A 56 -3.88 -4.65 -7.23
C VAL A 56 -4.51 -4.38 -8.60
N THR A 57 -4.63 -5.42 -9.42
CA THR A 57 -5.27 -5.32 -10.74
C THR A 57 -6.74 -4.90 -10.65
N TYR A 58 -7.47 -5.33 -9.61
CA TYR A 58 -8.88 -4.93 -9.44
C TYR A 58 -9.03 -3.50 -9.00
N VAL A 59 -8.11 -3.01 -8.19
CA VAL A 59 -8.07 -1.59 -7.79
C VAL A 59 -7.92 -0.73 -9.05
N LEU A 60 -7.02 -1.11 -9.95
CA LEU A 60 -6.86 -0.47 -11.26
C LEU A 60 -8.13 -0.55 -12.11
N GLU A 61 -8.74 -1.73 -12.25
CA GLU A 61 -9.97 -1.94 -13.01
C GLU A 61 -11.15 -1.14 -12.44
N ALA A 62 -11.18 -0.90 -11.13
CA ALA A 62 -12.17 -0.08 -10.45
C ALA A 62 -11.96 1.43 -10.67
N GLY A 63 -10.85 1.84 -11.28
CA GLY A 63 -10.51 3.22 -11.56
C GLY A 63 -10.01 3.99 -10.33
N ALA A 64 -9.60 3.32 -9.26
CA ALA A 64 -8.98 3.98 -8.12
C ALA A 64 -7.56 4.46 -8.45
N ASP A 65 -7.12 5.51 -7.76
CA ASP A 65 -5.80 6.13 -7.97
C ASP A 65 -4.69 5.45 -7.18
N GLY A 66 -5.02 4.67 -6.14
CA GLY A 66 -4.02 4.04 -5.31
C GLY A 66 -4.53 2.89 -4.44
N VAL A 67 -3.58 2.20 -3.85
CA VAL A 67 -3.78 1.15 -2.85
C VAL A 67 -3.17 1.59 -1.53
N ASP A 68 -3.91 1.44 -0.45
CA ASP A 68 -3.46 1.72 0.91
C ASP A 68 -3.28 0.44 1.72
N ALA A 69 -2.47 0.51 2.79
CA ALA A 69 -2.15 -0.58 3.71
C ALA A 69 -1.32 -1.73 3.12
N ILE A 70 -0.53 -1.45 2.10
CA ILE A 70 0.27 -2.48 1.43
C ILE A 70 1.28 -3.12 2.39
N THR A 71 1.12 -4.43 2.60
CA THR A 71 1.99 -5.24 3.44
C THR A 71 2.76 -6.25 2.58
N PRO A 72 4.07 -6.05 2.34
CA PRO A 72 4.88 -7.01 1.60
C PRO A 72 5.11 -8.33 2.35
N SER A 73 5.65 -9.30 1.62
CA SER A 73 6.11 -10.56 2.24
C SER A 73 7.16 -10.29 3.36
N PRO A 74 7.21 -11.13 4.43
CA PRO A 74 6.54 -12.43 4.55
C PRO A 74 5.09 -12.40 5.10
N MET A 75 4.57 -11.27 5.56
CA MET A 75 3.16 -11.20 6.00
C MET A 75 2.20 -11.18 4.82
N GLY A 76 2.51 -10.39 3.80
CA GLY A 76 1.86 -10.46 2.50
C GLY A 76 2.44 -11.57 1.62
N ASP A 77 1.93 -11.71 0.39
CA ASP A 77 2.29 -12.75 -0.57
C ASP A 77 3.12 -12.25 -1.77
N LEU A 78 3.47 -10.96 -1.76
CA LEU A 78 4.28 -10.31 -2.80
C LEU A 78 5.45 -9.54 -2.19
N THR A 79 6.57 -9.52 -2.90
CA THR A 79 7.69 -8.61 -2.61
C THR A 79 7.35 -7.18 -3.08
N PRO A 80 8.04 -6.13 -2.56
CA PRO A 80 7.85 -4.76 -3.04
C PRO A 80 7.96 -4.63 -4.57
N ALA A 81 8.95 -5.30 -5.18
CA ALA A 81 9.16 -5.27 -6.62
C ALA A 81 8.01 -5.91 -7.41
N GLU A 82 7.48 -7.06 -6.93
CA GLU A 82 6.30 -7.71 -7.53
C GLU A 82 5.06 -6.84 -7.43
N ILE A 83 4.85 -6.17 -6.28
CA ILE A 83 3.73 -5.24 -6.09
C ILE A 83 3.79 -4.09 -7.09
N ARG A 84 4.97 -3.47 -7.25
CA ARG A 84 5.17 -2.40 -8.23
C ARG A 84 4.98 -2.90 -9.67
N ALA A 85 5.42 -4.11 -9.97
CA ALA A 85 5.24 -4.69 -11.29
C ALA A 85 3.75 -4.94 -11.63
N GLU A 86 2.92 -5.37 -10.66
CA GLU A 86 1.48 -5.52 -10.85
C GLU A 86 0.75 -4.16 -10.94
N ALA A 87 1.22 -3.16 -10.20
CA ALA A 87 0.62 -1.83 -10.14
C ALA A 87 0.94 -0.93 -11.35
N GLY A 88 2.02 -1.25 -12.09
CA GLY A 88 2.55 -0.33 -13.10
C GLY A 88 3.18 0.92 -12.47
N ASP A 89 3.25 2.02 -13.21
CA ASP A 89 3.95 3.26 -12.79
C ASP A 89 2.99 4.37 -12.30
N GLN A 90 1.70 4.24 -12.53
CA GLN A 90 0.71 5.28 -12.25
C GLN A 90 -0.05 5.08 -10.93
N LEU A 91 -0.24 3.84 -10.50
CA LEU A 91 -1.00 3.55 -9.29
C LEU A 91 -0.19 3.94 -8.05
N ILE A 92 -0.77 4.76 -7.19
CA ILE A 92 -0.16 5.15 -5.91
C ILE A 92 -0.13 3.91 -5.00
N LEU A 93 1.07 3.57 -4.53
CA LEU A 93 1.26 2.52 -3.53
C LEU A 93 1.54 3.17 -2.18
N SER A 94 0.69 2.92 -1.18
CA SER A 94 0.83 3.41 0.19
C SER A 94 1.01 2.23 1.15
N GLY A 95 2.09 2.25 1.93
CA GLY A 95 2.43 1.19 2.86
C GLY A 95 3.93 0.88 2.91
N GLY A 96 4.30 -0.39 3.00
CA GLY A 96 5.65 -0.87 2.70
C GLY A 96 6.36 -1.67 3.77
N VAL A 97 6.26 -1.34 5.04
CA VAL A 97 6.95 -2.08 6.10
C VAL A 97 5.97 -2.91 6.92
N ALA A 98 6.09 -4.22 6.80
CA ALA A 98 5.19 -5.16 7.46
C ALA A 98 5.14 -4.95 8.99
N PRO A 99 3.95 -5.03 9.61
CA PRO A 99 3.76 -4.75 11.05
C PRO A 99 4.68 -5.56 11.97
N ASN A 100 4.97 -6.81 11.63
CA ASN A 100 5.84 -7.67 12.44
C ASN A 100 7.30 -7.20 12.51
N LEU A 101 7.71 -6.30 11.63
CA LEU A 101 9.09 -5.78 11.64
C LEU A 101 9.29 -4.59 12.60
N TRP A 102 8.22 -4.06 13.20
CA TRP A 102 8.28 -2.89 14.07
C TRP A 102 8.64 -3.19 15.52
N TYR A 103 8.79 -4.46 15.91
CA TYR A 103 9.07 -4.86 17.28
C TYR A 103 10.57 -4.92 17.58
N GLU A 104 10.92 -4.70 18.84
CA GLU A 104 12.30 -4.66 19.36
C GLU A 104 13.08 -5.97 19.15
N ASP A 105 12.39 -7.11 19.10
CA ASP A 105 13.01 -8.44 18.89
C ASP A 105 13.44 -8.67 17.44
N VAL A 106 13.05 -7.81 16.51
CA VAL A 106 13.53 -7.84 15.12
C VAL A 106 14.80 -7.02 14.99
N PRO A 107 15.91 -7.57 14.44
CA PRO A 107 17.14 -6.81 14.23
C PRO A 107 16.90 -5.52 13.43
N MET A 108 17.47 -4.40 13.87
CA MET A 108 17.30 -3.10 13.24
C MET A 108 17.72 -3.10 11.76
N GLU A 109 18.74 -3.87 11.40
CA GLU A 109 19.22 -4.02 10.03
C GLU A 109 18.15 -4.63 9.12
N VAL A 110 17.36 -5.58 9.63
CA VAL A 110 16.25 -6.21 8.90
C VAL A 110 15.13 -5.20 8.66
N PHE A 111 14.79 -4.43 9.68
CA PHE A 111 13.81 -3.35 9.54
C PHE A 111 14.26 -2.28 8.54
N ARG A 112 15.52 -1.78 8.70
CA ARG A 112 16.08 -0.77 7.81
C ARG A 112 16.12 -1.25 6.35
N GLN A 113 16.50 -2.50 6.11
CA GLN A 113 16.52 -3.06 4.76
C GLN A 113 15.11 -3.11 4.15
N ALA A 114 14.09 -3.51 4.91
CA ALA A 114 12.70 -3.50 4.45
C ALA A 114 12.23 -2.07 4.08
N CYS A 115 12.64 -1.06 4.86
CA CYS A 115 12.38 0.34 4.54
C CYS A 115 13.05 0.74 3.20
N ILE A 116 14.32 0.38 3.00
CA ILE A 116 15.07 0.67 1.77
C ILE A 116 14.41 0.00 0.58
N ASP A 117 14.08 -1.29 0.67
CA ASP A 117 13.46 -2.04 -0.41
C ASP A 117 12.15 -1.41 -0.88
N TRP A 118 11.37 -0.82 0.04
CA TRP A 118 10.17 -0.10 -0.30
C TRP A 118 10.45 1.27 -0.92
N VAL A 119 11.27 2.08 -0.25
CA VAL A 119 11.54 3.47 -0.67
C VAL A 119 12.24 3.51 -2.03
N GLU A 120 13.10 2.56 -2.33
CA GLU A 120 13.78 2.47 -3.64
C GLU A 120 12.84 2.21 -4.83
N LEU A 121 11.59 1.79 -4.59
CA LEU A 121 10.58 1.74 -5.66
C LEU A 121 10.30 3.13 -6.26
N SER A 122 10.57 4.21 -5.52
CA SER A 122 10.47 5.58 -6.02
C SER A 122 11.39 5.87 -7.22
N LYS A 123 12.45 5.08 -7.40
CA LYS A 123 13.31 5.13 -8.59
C LYS A 123 12.58 4.72 -9.87
N GLN A 124 11.55 3.89 -9.76
CA GLN A 124 10.74 3.42 -10.88
C GLN A 124 9.53 4.33 -11.08
N SER A 125 8.90 4.77 -9.98
CA SER A 125 7.75 5.65 -10.00
C SER A 125 7.63 6.42 -8.68
N THR A 126 7.41 7.73 -8.79
CA THR A 126 7.12 8.59 -7.63
C THR A 126 5.69 8.43 -7.09
N ALA A 127 4.86 7.59 -7.71
CA ALA A 127 3.54 7.21 -7.18
C ALA A 127 3.70 6.23 -5.99
N LEU A 128 4.34 6.71 -4.92
CA LEU A 128 4.70 5.93 -3.73
C LEU A 128 4.53 6.76 -2.46
N ILE A 129 3.93 6.16 -1.44
CA ILE A 129 3.85 6.71 -0.09
C ILE A 129 4.54 5.73 0.85
N ALA A 130 5.57 6.20 1.54
CA ALA A 130 6.27 5.41 2.55
C ALA A 130 5.50 5.45 3.87
N ALA A 131 5.00 4.29 4.30
CA ALA A 131 4.21 4.13 5.52
C ALA A 131 4.44 2.74 6.13
N ALA A 132 3.87 2.47 7.29
CA ALA A 132 3.71 1.10 7.75
C ALA A 132 2.85 0.30 6.76
N GLY A 133 2.99 -1.01 6.70
CA GLY A 133 2.23 -1.86 5.80
C GLY A 133 0.73 -1.66 5.99
N ASP A 134 0.21 -2.02 7.14
CA ASP A 134 -1.16 -1.69 7.58
C ASP A 134 -1.10 -0.55 8.60
N GLN A 135 -0.52 -0.81 9.76
CA GLN A 135 -0.37 0.15 10.84
C GLN A 135 0.94 -0.08 11.59
N VAL A 136 1.40 0.96 12.30
CA VAL A 136 2.42 0.77 13.33
C VAL A 136 1.76 0.04 14.50
N PRO A 137 2.17 -1.19 14.84
CA PRO A 137 1.44 -1.99 15.81
C PRO A 137 1.64 -1.46 17.24
N PRO A 138 0.70 -1.72 18.15
CA PRO A 138 0.90 -1.42 19.58
C PRO A 138 2.15 -2.14 20.11
N GLY A 139 3.00 -1.43 20.83
CA GLY A 139 4.27 -1.97 21.35
C GLY A 139 5.42 -1.96 20.34
N ALA A 140 5.27 -1.28 19.22
CA ALA A 140 6.37 -1.02 18.30
C ALA A 140 7.48 -0.21 18.96
N GLU A 141 8.71 -0.42 18.54
CA GLU A 141 9.88 0.35 18.97
C GLU A 141 9.85 1.74 18.30
N GLU A 142 9.66 2.80 19.09
CA GLU A 142 9.48 4.17 18.58
C GLU A 142 10.67 4.66 17.73
N SER A 143 11.89 4.24 18.04
CA SER A 143 13.10 4.61 17.28
C SER A 143 13.02 4.20 15.80
N ARG A 144 12.20 3.20 15.45
CA ARG A 144 12.02 2.75 14.07
C ARG A 144 11.33 3.80 13.19
N ILE A 145 10.54 4.68 13.78
CA ILE A 145 9.95 5.82 13.06
C ILE A 145 11.05 6.75 12.56
N ASP A 146 12.05 7.04 13.41
CA ASP A 146 13.18 7.88 13.03
C ASP A 146 14.05 7.21 11.95
N VAL A 147 14.32 5.92 12.10
CA VAL A 147 15.07 5.14 11.10
C VAL A 147 14.34 5.14 9.74
N TYR A 148 13.01 5.00 9.74
CA TYR A 148 12.26 5.03 8.50
C TYR A 148 12.31 6.41 7.84
N ARG A 149 12.19 7.49 8.64
CA ARG A 149 12.35 8.86 8.13
C ARG A 149 13.73 9.07 7.50
N GLU A 150 14.81 8.63 8.18
CA GLU A 150 16.17 8.72 7.64
C GLU A 150 16.32 7.97 6.30
N VAL A 151 15.71 6.79 6.18
CA VAL A 151 15.72 6.03 4.93
C VAL A 151 14.98 6.79 3.82
N VAL A 152 13.84 7.41 4.11
CA VAL A 152 13.11 8.23 3.13
C VAL A 152 13.96 9.42 2.67
N GLU A 153 14.65 10.10 3.59
CA GLU A 153 15.53 11.24 3.28
C GLU A 153 16.75 10.83 2.45
N GLU A 154 17.32 9.63 2.70
CA GLU A 154 18.53 9.14 2.04
C GLU A 154 18.26 8.49 0.67
N TYR A 155 17.17 7.73 0.55
CA TYR A 155 16.90 6.86 -0.62
C TYR A 155 15.68 7.30 -1.44
N GLY A 156 14.84 8.20 -0.94
CA GLY A 156 13.62 8.63 -1.62
C GLY A 156 13.90 9.49 -2.85
N TYR A 157 13.12 9.27 -3.92
CA TYR A 157 13.10 10.11 -5.12
C TYR A 157 11.75 10.82 -5.20
N TYR A 158 11.76 12.14 -5.44
CA TYR A 158 10.57 13.00 -5.47
C TYR A 158 10.41 13.68 -6.83
#